data_e47912a76281cd2706b248069231bb13
#
_entry.id   e47912a76281cd2706b248069231bb13
#
_cell.length_a   1.000
_cell.length_b   1.000
_cell.length_c   1.000
_cell.angle_alpha   90.00
_cell.angle_beta   90.00
_cell.angle_gamma   90.00
#
_symmetry.space_group_name_H-M   'P 1'
#
loop_
_entity.id
_entity.type
_entity.pdbx_description
1 polymer ?
#
loop_
_entity_poly.entity_id
_entity_poly.type
_entity_poly.pdbx_seq_one_letter_code
_entity_poly.pdbx_strand_id
1 'polypeptide(L)' 'MELKERIALARKQAGLSQEQLGEKLGVSRQAVSKWESGVSHS' A
#
# COMPACT_ATOMS: atom_id res chain seq x y z
N MET A 1 -15.61 -2.43 0.09
CA MET A 1 -14.22 -2.58 -0.37
C MET A 1 -13.29 -2.41 0.82
N GLU A 2 -12.38 -3.34 0.99
CA GLU A 2 -11.48 -3.29 2.14
C GLU A 2 -10.35 -2.30 1.92
N LEU A 3 -9.78 -1.82 3.03
CA LEU A 3 -8.74 -0.82 2.98
C LEU A 3 -7.54 -1.26 2.14
N LYS A 4 -7.15 -2.53 2.30
CA LYS A 4 -5.99 -3.03 1.55
C LYS A 4 -6.24 -2.97 0.05
N GLU A 5 -7.46 -3.25 -0.37
CA GLU A 5 -7.81 -3.21 -1.79
C GLU A 5 -7.81 -1.77 -2.29
N ARG A 6 -8.27 -0.85 -1.47
CA ARG A 6 -8.29 0.55 -1.86
C ARG A 6 -6.88 1.12 -2.00
N ILE A 7 -6.00 0.74 -1.08
CA ILE A 7 -4.62 1.19 -1.14
C ILE A 7 -3.95 0.68 -2.42
N ALA A 8 -4.12 -0.61 -2.70
CA ALA A 8 -3.51 -1.19 -3.90
C ALA A 8 -4.09 -0.57 -5.16
N LEU A 9 -5.40 -0.35 -5.18
CA LEU A 9 -6.06 0.22 -6.34
C LEU A 9 -5.58 1.66 -6.57
N ALA A 10 -5.54 2.45 -5.52
CA ALA A 10 -5.09 3.84 -5.64
C ALA A 10 -3.65 3.89 -6.12
N ARG A 11 -2.80 2.99 -5.62
CA ARG A 11 -1.42 2.93 -6.04
C ARG A 11 -1.31 2.61 -7.53
N LYS A 12 -2.06 1.62 -7.96
CA LYS A 12 -2.02 1.22 -9.37
C LYS A 12 -2.56 2.32 -10.28
N GLN A 13 -3.60 3.01 -9.86
CA GLN A 13 -4.15 4.09 -10.65
C GLN A 13 -3.17 5.25 -10.77
N ALA A 14 -2.36 5.45 -9.74
CA ALA A 14 -1.34 6.49 -9.78
C ALA A 14 -0.08 6.04 -10.54
N GLY A 15 0.00 4.77 -10.91
CA GLY A 15 1.17 4.26 -11.62
C GLY A 15 2.37 4.11 -10.73
N LEU A 16 2.17 3.83 -9.46
CA LEU A 16 3.26 3.75 -8.49
C LEU A 16 3.53 2.30 -8.10
N SER A 17 4.80 2.02 -7.81
CA SER A 17 5.15 0.77 -7.14
C SER A 17 4.95 0.93 -5.64
N GLN A 18 5.06 -0.18 -4.91
CA GLN A 18 4.96 -0.11 -3.46
C GLN A 18 6.05 0.79 -2.89
N GLU A 19 7.25 0.70 -3.43
CA GLU A 19 8.34 1.52 -2.97
C GLU A 19 8.07 2.99 -3.24
N GLN A 20 7.56 3.30 -4.41
CA GLN A 20 7.26 4.68 -4.76
C GLN A 20 6.17 5.25 -3.88
N LEU A 21 5.15 4.46 -3.60
CA LEU A 21 4.08 4.92 -2.71
C LEU A 21 4.63 5.18 -1.32
N GLY A 22 5.50 4.28 -0.83
CA GLY A 22 6.12 4.48 0.47
C GLY A 22 6.87 5.79 0.54
N GLU A 23 7.61 6.11 -0.51
CA GLU A 23 8.35 7.37 -0.53
C GLU A 23 7.41 8.57 -0.48
N LYS A 24 6.31 8.50 -1.20
CA LYS A 24 5.35 9.60 -1.20
C LYS A 24 4.73 9.82 0.18
N LEU A 25 4.51 8.75 0.89
CA LEU A 25 3.87 8.82 2.20
C LEU A 25 4.86 8.97 3.34
N GLY A 26 6.15 8.84 3.05
CA GLY A 26 7.16 8.92 4.09
C GLY A 26 7.24 7.67 4.95
N VAL A 27 6.91 6.52 4.36
CA VAL A 27 6.98 5.25 5.06
C VAL A 27 7.80 4.27 4.22
N SER A 28 8.17 3.15 4.81
CA SER A 28 8.97 2.16 4.10
C SER A 28 8.08 1.35 3.16
N ARG A 29 8.74 0.71 2.17
CA ARG A 29 8.03 -0.19 1.29
C ARG A 29 7.38 -1.32 2.07
N GLN A 30 8.03 -1.76 3.13
CA GLN A 30 7.50 -2.84 3.94
C GLN A 30 6.17 -2.45 4.57
N ALA A 31 6.02 -1.20 4.97
CA ALA A 31 4.76 -0.73 5.52
C ALA A 31 3.65 -0.82 4.48
N VAL A 32 3.94 -0.39 3.26
CA VAL A 32 2.96 -0.45 2.18
C VAL A 32 2.59 -1.90 1.90
N SER A 33 3.59 -2.77 1.86
CA SER A 33 3.35 -4.19 1.61
C SER A 33 2.45 -4.79 2.68
N LYS A 34 2.67 -4.42 3.93
CA LYS A 34 1.81 -4.90 5.02
C LYS A 34 0.37 -4.45 4.83
N TRP A 35 0.19 -3.20 4.47
CA TRP A 35 -1.16 -2.69 4.27
C TRP A 35 -1.89 -3.45 3.17
N GLU A 36 -1.19 -3.73 2.08
CA GLU A 36 -1.82 -4.40 0.95
C GLU A 36 -2.06 -5.87 1.20
N SER A 37 -1.31 -6.47 2.11
CA SER A 37 -1.52 -7.88 2.42
C SER A 37 -2.55 -8.09 3.52
N GLY A 38 -2.97 -7.03 4.18
CA GLY A 38 -4.01 -7.13 5.18
C GLY A 38 -3.58 -7.89 6.41
N VAL A 39 -2.42 -7.55 6.94
CA VAL A 39 -1.83 -8.34 8.05
C VAL A 39 -2.41 -8.04 9.41
N SER A 40 -3.39 -7.19 9.47
CA SER A 40 -3.92 -6.81 10.78
C SER A 40 -4.73 -7.90 11.46
N HIS A 41 -4.85 -9.03 10.85
CA HIS A 41 -5.60 -10.12 11.46
C HIS A 41 -4.80 -10.75 12.59
N SER A 42 -5.48 -11.42 13.40
CA SER A 42 -4.85 -12.14 14.50
C SER A 42 -4.18 -13.41 14.00
#